data_18bb013f001d10620226a61b9fabecaf
#
_entry.id   18bb013f001d10620226a61b9fabecaf
#
_cell.length_a   1.000
_cell.length_b   1.000
_cell.length_c   1.000
_cell.angle_alpha   90.00
_cell.angle_beta   90.00
_cell.angle_gamma   90.00
#
_symmetry.space_group_name_H-M   'P 1'
#
loop_
_entity.id
_entity.type
_entity.pdbx_description
1 polymer ?
#
loop_
_entity_poly.entity_id
_entity_poly.type
_entity_poly.pdbx_seq_one_letter_code
_entity_poly.pdbx_strand_id
1 'polypeptide(L)'
;MNAETASLPAVETAAEPKRGTLERLFDTAATLFRDKGYAATTTREMAAALGIQQASLYYHITSKEDLFYQLCVSSLTHLHSDVESAVNEVREPLGRICTLIRVHLQTLLVHQCRHIIMLTELRALSNPHHAQVLALRKRYARLVETILEEAQAAGVVRRDIPAKYLYLALLNILNWAVLWFRREQELPSDRLAWLFTPIYLHGAAAFRAHTSLVPPDLTPHQRRYQSKALRSATPEQSTMQRMLRSAAALFSKKGYSATSLREIAGLLRIQKASLYYHIAGKEDLLYEICSGSLRQIRRDVEAAIQQVEDPLERTRALVRAHIESMLRDQDQHTVTLSEMRSLSEERLTQVISLRDAYEDLVRSVLEQAQGAGVLRQDIPVKYLSLHLLGMVNRVEVWYRPNGVLTPTQIGHLLGIIFLSGAAATAVD
;
A
#
# COMPACT_ATOMS: atom_id res chain seq x y z
N MET A 1 60.85 4.25 -13.20
CA MET A 1 59.68 4.30 -14.12
C MET A 1 58.48 4.50 -13.25
N ASN A 2 58.02 5.75 -13.18
CA ASN A 2 56.95 6.20 -12.30
C ASN A 2 55.58 5.84 -12.93
N ALA A 3 54.71 5.16 -12.18
CA ALA A 3 53.34 4.97 -12.55
C ALA A 3 52.52 6.15 -11.98
N GLU A 4 52.06 7.04 -12.85
CA GLU A 4 51.10 8.10 -12.54
C GLU A 4 49.75 7.52 -12.18
N THR A 5 49.31 7.76 -10.94
CA THR A 5 47.93 7.55 -10.49
C THR A 5 47.07 8.69 -11.03
N ALA A 6 46.31 8.41 -12.07
CA ALA A 6 45.27 9.34 -12.55
C ALA A 6 44.13 9.44 -11.54
N SER A 7 43.98 10.59 -10.88
CA SER A 7 42.86 10.93 -10.04
C SER A 7 41.65 11.18 -10.93
N LEU A 8 40.55 10.44 -10.65
CA LEU A 8 39.23 10.68 -11.24
C LEU A 8 38.73 12.08 -10.83
N PRO A 9 38.11 12.85 -11.73
CA PRO A 9 37.56 14.16 -11.39
C PRO A 9 36.37 14.01 -10.43
N ALA A 10 36.34 14.89 -9.43
CA ALA A 10 35.23 15.02 -8.48
C ALA A 10 33.93 15.31 -9.26
N VAL A 11 32.90 14.49 -9.01
CA VAL A 11 31.55 14.74 -9.50
C VAL A 11 31.07 16.03 -8.84
N GLU A 12 31.01 17.11 -9.58
CA GLU A 12 30.33 18.34 -9.16
C GLU A 12 28.87 18.00 -8.85
N THR A 13 28.49 18.16 -7.59
CA THR A 13 27.09 18.14 -7.17
C THR A 13 26.36 19.26 -7.88
N ALA A 14 25.57 18.90 -8.90
CA ALA A 14 24.71 19.86 -9.59
C ALA A 14 23.85 20.60 -8.55
N ALA A 15 23.95 21.92 -8.52
CA ALA A 15 23.17 22.79 -7.66
C ALA A 15 21.67 22.50 -7.90
N GLU A 16 20.93 22.14 -6.83
CA GLU A 16 19.48 21.93 -6.93
C GLU A 16 18.83 23.20 -7.52
N PRO A 17 17.94 23.03 -8.54
CA PRO A 17 17.23 24.18 -9.09
C PRO A 17 16.43 24.84 -7.95
N LYS A 18 16.45 26.19 -7.89
CA LYS A 18 15.71 26.97 -6.88
C LYS A 18 14.22 26.60 -6.95
N ARG A 19 13.79 25.63 -6.13
CA ARG A 19 12.39 25.24 -6.01
C ARG A 19 11.56 26.44 -5.57
N GLY A 20 10.39 26.66 -6.19
CA GLY A 20 9.48 27.74 -5.83
C GLY A 20 9.07 27.63 -4.34
N THR A 21 8.72 28.75 -3.72
CA THR A 21 8.33 28.81 -2.30
C THR A 21 7.22 27.82 -1.97
N LEU A 22 6.26 27.63 -2.88
CA LEU A 22 5.14 26.70 -2.70
C LEU A 22 5.60 25.23 -2.66
N GLU A 23 6.54 24.84 -3.54
CA GLU A 23 7.10 23.48 -3.55
C GLU A 23 7.88 23.17 -2.25
N ARG A 24 8.64 24.14 -1.75
CA ARG A 24 9.32 24.01 -0.45
C ARG A 24 8.30 23.88 0.69
N LEU A 25 7.19 24.62 0.62
CA LEU A 25 6.10 24.51 1.59
C LEU A 25 5.46 23.13 1.56
N PHE A 26 5.20 22.57 0.37
CA PHE A 26 4.67 21.20 0.24
C PHE A 26 5.61 20.15 0.84
N ASP A 27 6.92 20.22 0.55
CA ASP A 27 7.89 19.25 1.09
C ASP A 27 8.01 19.36 2.61
N THR A 28 8.05 20.59 3.15
CA THR A 28 8.11 20.83 4.58
C THR A 28 6.85 20.33 5.29
N ALA A 29 5.68 20.67 4.75
CA ALA A 29 4.40 20.20 5.30
C ALA A 29 4.30 18.67 5.26
N ALA A 30 4.69 18.06 4.14
CA ALA A 30 4.68 16.60 3.98
C ALA A 30 5.59 15.91 5.01
N THR A 31 6.77 16.46 5.27
CA THR A 31 7.71 15.94 6.28
C THR A 31 7.10 16.04 7.67
N LEU A 32 6.56 17.20 8.05
CA LEU A 32 5.93 17.39 9.36
C LEU A 32 4.69 16.51 9.55
N PHE A 33 3.84 16.37 8.52
CA PHE A 33 2.68 15.50 8.56
C PHE A 33 3.08 14.02 8.70
N ARG A 34 4.14 13.59 8.01
CA ARG A 34 4.66 12.23 8.13
C ARG A 34 5.18 11.94 9.54
N ASP A 35 5.93 12.89 10.13
CA ASP A 35 6.65 12.66 11.38
C ASP A 35 5.77 12.85 12.62
N LYS A 36 4.85 13.83 12.60
CA LYS A 36 3.98 14.18 13.73
C LYS A 36 2.51 13.81 13.52
N GLY A 37 2.12 13.44 12.30
CA GLY A 37 0.72 13.30 11.88
C GLY A 37 0.10 14.63 11.46
N TYR A 38 -0.90 14.56 10.57
CA TYR A 38 -1.60 15.75 10.09
C TYR A 38 -2.26 16.53 11.24
N ALA A 39 -2.98 15.85 12.14
CA ALA A 39 -3.74 16.52 13.20
C ALA A 39 -2.86 17.32 14.16
N ALA A 40 -1.68 16.79 14.55
CA ALA A 40 -0.78 17.41 15.51
C ALA A 40 0.08 18.52 14.92
N THR A 41 0.22 18.63 13.59
CA THR A 41 1.03 19.64 12.92
C THR A 41 0.27 20.97 12.83
N THR A 42 0.94 22.09 13.10
CA THR A 42 0.39 23.44 13.03
C THR A 42 1.02 24.27 11.90
N THR A 43 0.27 25.27 11.38
CA THR A 43 0.80 26.24 10.40
C THR A 43 1.96 27.06 10.95
N ARG A 44 2.01 27.28 12.27
CA ARG A 44 3.12 27.95 12.95
C ARG A 44 4.41 27.14 12.88
N GLU A 45 4.34 25.83 13.10
CA GLU A 45 5.50 24.93 12.96
C GLU A 45 6.00 24.86 11.53
N MET A 46 5.09 24.86 10.54
CA MET A 46 5.47 24.90 9.12
C MET A 46 6.21 26.20 8.76
N ALA A 47 5.69 27.34 9.21
CA ALA A 47 6.33 28.64 8.99
C ALA A 47 7.72 28.69 9.65
N ALA A 48 7.84 28.22 10.89
CA ALA A 48 9.12 28.13 11.60
C ALA A 48 10.12 27.23 10.88
N ALA A 49 9.70 26.06 10.40
CA ALA A 49 10.55 25.12 9.66
C ALA A 49 11.03 25.70 8.29
N LEU A 50 10.26 26.61 7.70
CA LEU A 50 10.63 27.31 6.46
C LEU A 50 11.47 28.57 6.69
N GLY A 51 11.59 29.02 7.95
CA GLY A 51 12.26 30.27 8.28
C GLY A 51 11.48 31.53 7.83
N ILE A 52 10.14 31.44 7.75
CA ILE A 52 9.25 32.52 7.35
C ILE A 52 8.28 32.91 8.47
N GLN A 53 7.72 34.12 8.38
CA GLN A 53 6.62 34.49 9.27
C GLN A 53 5.34 33.76 8.93
N GLN A 54 4.52 33.40 9.92
CA GLN A 54 3.25 32.71 9.71
C GLN A 54 2.31 33.49 8.78
N ALA A 55 2.32 34.81 8.81
CA ALA A 55 1.56 35.67 7.90
C ALA A 55 1.94 35.45 6.43
N SER A 56 3.24 35.25 6.14
CA SER A 56 3.72 34.98 4.78
C SER A 56 3.21 33.63 4.23
N LEU A 57 2.95 32.66 5.09
CA LEU A 57 2.38 31.36 4.68
C LEU A 57 0.96 31.54 4.14
N TYR A 58 0.16 32.44 4.72
CA TYR A 58 -1.22 32.69 4.30
C TYR A 58 -1.36 33.43 2.96
N TYR A 59 -0.26 33.92 2.35
CA TYR A 59 -0.27 34.32 0.94
C TYR A 59 -0.42 33.15 -0.03
N HIS A 60 -0.04 31.94 0.39
CA HIS A 60 -0.06 30.75 -0.46
C HIS A 60 -1.22 29.79 -0.15
N ILE A 61 -1.75 29.84 1.07
CA ILE A 61 -2.79 28.92 1.55
C ILE A 61 -3.83 29.64 2.40
N THR A 62 -5.06 29.19 2.37
CA THR A 62 -6.14 29.70 3.23
C THR A 62 -6.22 28.97 4.56
N SER A 63 -5.80 27.71 4.61
CA SER A 63 -5.82 26.86 5.81
C SER A 63 -4.82 25.70 5.69
N LYS A 64 -4.61 24.99 6.79
CA LYS A 64 -3.82 23.72 6.78
C LYS A 64 -4.45 22.66 5.86
N GLU A 65 -5.77 22.62 5.82
CA GLU A 65 -6.50 21.69 4.95
C GLU A 65 -6.35 22.05 3.48
N ASP A 66 -6.41 23.34 3.16
CA ASP A 66 -6.17 23.87 1.81
C ASP A 66 -4.74 23.54 1.34
N LEU A 67 -3.74 23.70 2.21
CA LEU A 67 -2.36 23.28 1.90
C LEU A 67 -2.28 21.80 1.56
N PHE A 68 -2.91 20.95 2.36
CA PHE A 68 -2.90 19.51 2.14
C PHE A 68 -3.64 19.14 0.84
N TYR A 69 -4.75 19.81 0.56
CA TYR A 69 -5.48 19.65 -0.70
C TYR A 69 -4.62 20.06 -1.91
N GLN A 70 -4.00 21.23 -1.89
CA GLN A 70 -3.11 21.71 -2.97
C GLN A 70 -1.93 20.75 -3.19
N LEU A 71 -1.33 20.25 -2.12
CA LEU A 71 -0.26 19.24 -2.17
C LEU A 71 -0.73 17.97 -2.87
N CYS A 72 -1.93 17.46 -2.52
CA CYS A 72 -2.51 16.27 -3.15
C CYS A 72 -2.77 16.50 -4.64
N VAL A 73 -3.35 17.65 -5.01
CA VAL A 73 -3.62 18.01 -6.40
C VAL A 73 -2.33 18.12 -7.20
N SER A 74 -1.35 18.88 -6.71
CA SER A 74 -0.04 19.04 -7.36
C SER A 74 0.63 17.69 -7.58
N SER A 75 0.76 16.86 -6.54
CA SER A 75 1.45 15.58 -6.62
C SER A 75 0.78 14.60 -7.61
N LEU A 76 -0.55 14.53 -7.63
CA LEU A 76 -1.29 13.65 -8.56
C LEU A 76 -1.24 14.17 -9.99
N THR A 77 -1.27 15.47 -10.19
CA THR A 77 -1.17 16.08 -11.51
C THR A 77 0.22 15.87 -12.10
N HIS A 78 1.28 16.07 -11.31
CA HIS A 78 2.66 15.81 -11.75
C HIS A 78 2.84 14.33 -12.09
N LEU A 79 2.43 13.40 -11.21
CA LEU A 79 2.51 11.96 -11.49
C LEU A 79 1.79 11.58 -12.80
N HIS A 80 0.58 12.13 -13.00
CA HIS A 80 -0.19 11.86 -14.22
C HIS A 80 0.54 12.39 -15.46
N SER A 81 0.99 13.64 -15.43
CA SER A 81 1.69 14.30 -16.54
C SER A 81 3.00 13.61 -16.88
N ASP A 82 3.83 13.28 -15.87
CA ASP A 82 5.11 12.61 -16.06
C ASP A 82 4.95 11.25 -16.74
N VAL A 83 3.99 10.45 -16.24
CA VAL A 83 3.72 9.11 -16.79
C VAL A 83 3.10 9.23 -18.18
N GLU A 84 2.08 10.06 -18.36
CA GLU A 84 1.39 10.23 -19.65
C GLU A 84 2.36 10.71 -20.74
N SER A 85 3.19 11.72 -20.47
CA SER A 85 4.19 12.21 -21.42
C SER A 85 5.19 11.11 -21.81
N ALA A 86 5.75 10.42 -20.81
CA ALA A 86 6.76 9.40 -21.07
C ALA A 86 6.22 8.18 -21.82
N VAL A 87 5.00 7.73 -21.53
CA VAL A 87 4.41 6.57 -22.22
C VAL A 87 3.97 6.90 -23.63
N ASN A 88 3.64 8.17 -23.92
CA ASN A 88 3.26 8.59 -25.27
C ASN A 88 4.46 8.66 -26.24
N GLU A 89 5.68 8.73 -25.75
CA GLU A 89 6.91 8.63 -26.56
C GLU A 89 7.22 7.20 -26.98
N VAL A 90 6.61 6.20 -26.33
CA VAL A 90 6.86 4.77 -26.57
C VAL A 90 5.70 4.15 -27.35
N ARG A 91 6.00 3.56 -28.53
CA ARG A 91 4.99 2.92 -29.39
C ARG A 91 4.71 1.46 -29.04
N GLU A 92 5.73 0.75 -28.56
CA GLU A 92 5.65 -0.68 -28.28
C GLU A 92 4.86 -0.89 -26.97
N PRO A 93 3.76 -1.70 -26.96
CA PRO A 93 2.87 -1.83 -25.80
C PRO A 93 3.55 -2.30 -24.52
N LEU A 94 4.49 -3.25 -24.61
CA LEU A 94 5.23 -3.73 -23.45
C LEU A 94 6.20 -2.65 -22.93
N GLY A 95 6.84 -1.93 -23.84
CA GLY A 95 7.70 -0.78 -23.50
C GLY A 95 6.95 0.33 -22.77
N ARG A 96 5.67 0.56 -23.13
CA ARG A 96 4.80 1.51 -22.41
C ARG A 96 4.57 1.10 -20.96
N ILE A 97 4.34 -0.20 -20.69
CA ILE A 97 4.20 -0.71 -19.32
C ILE A 97 5.51 -0.56 -18.55
N CYS A 98 6.64 -0.91 -19.14
CA CYS A 98 7.96 -0.74 -18.51
C CYS A 98 8.23 0.73 -18.17
N THR A 99 7.93 1.64 -19.10
CA THR A 99 8.08 3.10 -18.92
C THR A 99 7.15 3.61 -17.82
N LEU A 100 5.88 3.18 -17.79
CA LEU A 100 4.94 3.49 -16.72
C LEU A 100 5.50 3.10 -15.36
N ILE A 101 5.95 1.84 -15.18
CA ILE A 101 6.50 1.35 -13.91
C ILE A 101 7.70 2.20 -13.47
N ARG A 102 8.62 2.46 -14.38
CA ARG A 102 9.84 3.23 -14.11
C ARG A 102 9.53 4.67 -13.69
N VAL A 103 8.76 5.40 -14.50
CA VAL A 103 8.44 6.82 -14.25
C VAL A 103 7.58 6.96 -13.00
N HIS A 104 6.59 6.10 -12.81
CA HIS A 104 5.78 6.09 -11.60
C HIS A 104 6.64 5.95 -10.33
N LEU A 105 7.53 4.96 -10.27
CA LEU A 105 8.42 4.77 -9.13
C LEU A 105 9.36 5.97 -8.93
N GLN A 106 9.95 6.49 -10.01
CA GLN A 106 10.82 7.68 -9.94
C GLN A 106 10.08 8.86 -9.32
N THR A 107 8.92 9.23 -9.87
CA THR A 107 8.12 10.38 -9.38
C THR A 107 7.70 10.18 -7.93
N LEU A 108 7.23 8.98 -7.55
CA LEU A 108 6.83 8.71 -6.17
C LEU A 108 7.99 8.80 -5.19
N LEU A 109 9.13 8.23 -5.52
CA LEU A 109 10.28 8.16 -4.62
C LEU A 109 11.03 9.49 -4.50
N VAL A 110 10.96 10.36 -5.53
CA VAL A 110 11.46 11.74 -5.43
C VAL A 110 10.68 12.54 -4.38
N HIS A 111 9.36 12.40 -4.35
CA HIS A 111 8.47 13.11 -3.42
C HIS A 111 7.84 12.15 -2.39
N GLN A 112 8.62 11.21 -1.87
CA GLN A 112 8.16 10.11 -1.02
C GLN A 112 7.25 10.55 0.13
N CYS A 113 7.64 11.61 0.87
CA CYS A 113 6.84 12.10 2.00
C CYS A 113 5.44 12.56 1.58
N ARG A 114 5.32 13.25 0.43
CA ARG A 114 4.03 13.70 -0.10
C ARG A 114 3.13 12.51 -0.42
N HIS A 115 3.68 11.45 -1.03
CA HIS A 115 2.91 10.25 -1.38
C HIS A 115 2.53 9.42 -0.15
N ILE A 116 3.39 9.33 0.87
CA ILE A 116 3.04 8.67 2.14
C ILE A 116 1.80 9.32 2.75
N ILE A 117 1.79 10.64 2.93
CA ILE A 117 0.65 11.32 3.56
C ILE A 117 -0.61 11.27 2.71
N MET A 118 -0.48 11.24 1.39
CA MET A 118 -1.61 11.00 0.49
C MET A 118 -2.20 9.58 0.62
N LEU A 119 -1.42 8.60 1.07
CA LEU A 119 -1.92 7.24 1.30
C LEU A 119 -2.57 7.08 2.67
N THR A 120 -2.20 7.91 3.66
CA THR A 120 -2.57 7.73 5.06
C THR A 120 -3.56 8.77 5.59
N GLU A 121 -3.55 10.01 5.06
CA GLU A 121 -4.24 11.15 5.68
C GLU A 121 -5.39 11.74 4.84
N LEU A 122 -5.79 11.13 3.71
CA LEU A 122 -6.83 11.69 2.83
C LEU A 122 -8.15 12.00 3.53
N ARG A 123 -8.49 11.27 4.59
CA ARG A 123 -9.68 11.51 5.41
C ARG A 123 -9.66 12.84 6.16
N ALA A 124 -8.50 13.53 6.22
CA ALA A 124 -8.39 14.85 6.81
C ALA A 124 -8.91 15.96 5.90
N LEU A 125 -9.18 15.65 4.62
CA LEU A 125 -9.78 16.57 3.66
C LEU A 125 -11.29 16.68 3.88
N SER A 126 -11.82 17.90 3.66
CA SER A 126 -13.27 18.14 3.57
C SER A 126 -13.89 17.32 2.42
N ASN A 127 -15.19 17.06 2.51
CA ASN A 127 -15.88 16.25 1.50
C ASN A 127 -15.68 16.75 0.05
N PRO A 128 -15.74 18.07 -0.27
CA PRO A 128 -15.49 18.57 -1.60
C PRO A 128 -14.04 18.30 -2.07
N HIS A 129 -13.05 18.62 -1.26
CA HIS A 129 -11.64 18.41 -1.58
C HIS A 129 -11.30 16.93 -1.70
N HIS A 130 -11.81 16.10 -0.80
CA HIS A 130 -11.65 14.65 -0.88
C HIS A 130 -12.22 14.09 -2.19
N ALA A 131 -13.42 14.53 -2.60
CA ALA A 131 -14.04 14.09 -3.87
C ALA A 131 -13.20 14.47 -5.09
N GLN A 132 -12.61 15.68 -5.10
CA GLN A 132 -11.74 16.14 -6.18
C GLN A 132 -10.43 15.34 -6.26
N VAL A 133 -9.79 15.06 -5.11
CA VAL A 133 -8.59 14.21 -5.06
C VAL A 133 -8.89 12.79 -5.53
N LEU A 134 -10.05 12.23 -5.14
CA LEU A 134 -10.48 10.92 -5.65
C LEU A 134 -10.74 10.92 -7.16
N ALA A 135 -11.26 12.02 -7.72
CA ALA A 135 -11.43 12.16 -9.18
C ALA A 135 -10.08 12.13 -9.92
N LEU A 136 -9.06 12.84 -9.40
CA LEU A 136 -7.69 12.79 -9.96
C LEU A 136 -7.10 11.38 -9.87
N ARG A 137 -7.26 10.69 -8.76
CA ARG A 137 -6.83 9.28 -8.62
C ARG A 137 -7.52 8.37 -9.63
N LYS A 138 -8.82 8.54 -9.84
CA LYS A 138 -9.57 7.77 -10.84
C LYS A 138 -9.08 8.06 -12.26
N ARG A 139 -8.77 9.33 -12.57
CA ARG A 139 -8.21 9.72 -13.87
C ARG A 139 -6.87 9.03 -14.12
N TYR A 140 -5.98 9.03 -13.12
CA TYR A 140 -4.70 8.32 -13.22
C TYR A 140 -4.88 6.80 -13.36
N ALA A 141 -5.75 6.20 -12.56
CA ALA A 141 -6.06 4.78 -12.65
C ALA A 141 -6.60 4.40 -14.04
N ARG A 142 -7.42 5.26 -14.66
CA ARG A 142 -7.92 5.07 -16.03
C ARG A 142 -6.78 5.08 -17.06
N LEU A 143 -5.81 6.00 -16.94
CA LEU A 143 -4.62 6.00 -17.80
C LEU A 143 -3.89 4.65 -17.73
N VAL A 144 -3.63 4.15 -16.50
CA VAL A 144 -2.95 2.86 -16.31
C VAL A 144 -3.76 1.69 -16.86
N GLU A 145 -5.08 1.68 -16.63
CA GLU A 145 -5.99 0.65 -17.13
C GLU A 145 -5.99 0.63 -18.66
N THR A 146 -6.08 1.80 -19.32
CA THR A 146 -6.04 1.92 -20.78
C THR A 146 -4.74 1.38 -21.38
N ILE A 147 -3.59 1.67 -20.77
CA ILE A 147 -2.30 1.13 -21.23
C ILE A 147 -2.30 -0.41 -21.17
N LEU A 148 -2.90 -1.00 -20.14
CA LEU A 148 -3.00 -2.46 -20.01
C LEU A 148 -4.05 -3.04 -20.99
N GLU A 149 -5.17 -2.37 -21.22
CA GLU A 149 -6.18 -2.75 -22.22
C GLU A 149 -5.59 -2.77 -23.63
N GLU A 150 -4.81 -1.75 -24.00
CA GLU A 150 -4.10 -1.69 -25.27
C GLU A 150 -3.06 -2.82 -25.40
N ALA A 151 -2.33 -3.11 -24.33
CA ALA A 151 -1.38 -4.22 -24.30
C ALA A 151 -2.08 -5.59 -24.38
N GLN A 152 -3.28 -5.74 -23.80
CA GLN A 152 -4.13 -6.93 -23.98
C GLN A 152 -4.62 -7.04 -25.42
N ALA A 153 -5.05 -5.94 -26.03
CA ALA A 153 -5.47 -5.92 -27.43
C ALA A 153 -4.33 -6.30 -28.39
N ALA A 154 -3.11 -5.87 -28.07
CA ALA A 154 -1.89 -6.24 -28.82
C ALA A 154 -1.42 -7.69 -28.57
N GLY A 155 -2.03 -8.41 -27.63
CA GLY A 155 -1.65 -9.80 -27.29
C GLY A 155 -0.39 -9.94 -26.42
N VAL A 156 0.19 -8.83 -25.93
CA VAL A 156 1.39 -8.87 -25.08
C VAL A 156 1.10 -8.99 -23.58
N VAL A 157 -0.16 -8.72 -23.20
CA VAL A 157 -0.66 -8.94 -21.82
C VAL A 157 -1.80 -9.96 -21.87
N ARG A 158 -1.85 -10.83 -20.88
CA ARG A 158 -2.86 -11.89 -20.74
C ARG A 158 -4.28 -11.34 -20.72
N ARG A 159 -5.20 -12.02 -21.41
CA ARG A 159 -6.62 -11.60 -21.56
C ARG A 159 -7.57 -12.30 -20.59
N ASP A 160 -7.13 -13.37 -19.95
CA ASP A 160 -7.92 -14.16 -18.99
C ASP A 160 -8.13 -13.44 -17.65
N ILE A 161 -7.32 -12.43 -17.35
CA ILE A 161 -7.50 -11.52 -16.22
C ILE A 161 -7.90 -10.14 -16.75
N PRO A 162 -9.06 -9.58 -16.35
CA PRO A 162 -9.45 -8.23 -16.75
C PRO A 162 -8.39 -7.18 -16.37
N ALA A 163 -8.13 -6.21 -17.27
CA ALA A 163 -7.15 -5.14 -17.08
C ALA A 163 -7.31 -4.42 -15.75
N LYS A 164 -8.56 -4.28 -15.28
CA LYS A 164 -8.89 -3.72 -13.97
C LYS A 164 -8.11 -4.36 -12.82
N TYR A 165 -7.99 -5.67 -12.77
CA TYR A 165 -7.29 -6.33 -11.66
C TYR A 165 -5.78 -6.30 -11.82
N LEU A 166 -5.32 -6.28 -13.07
CA LEU A 166 -3.90 -6.10 -13.38
C LEU A 166 -3.43 -4.71 -12.94
N TYR A 167 -4.17 -3.63 -13.26
CA TYR A 167 -3.78 -2.29 -12.82
C TYR A 167 -3.89 -2.11 -11.31
N LEU A 168 -4.88 -2.71 -10.64
CA LEU A 168 -5.01 -2.67 -9.19
C LEU A 168 -3.81 -3.34 -8.51
N ALA A 169 -3.39 -4.52 -8.98
CA ALA A 169 -2.20 -5.19 -8.51
C ALA A 169 -0.95 -4.32 -8.71
N LEU A 170 -0.78 -3.76 -9.92
CA LEU A 170 0.35 -2.90 -10.26
C LEU A 170 0.42 -1.66 -9.37
N LEU A 171 -0.67 -0.89 -9.29
CA LEU A 171 -0.69 0.33 -8.46
C LEU A 171 -0.50 0.04 -6.97
N ASN A 172 -1.00 -1.10 -6.47
CA ASN A 172 -0.75 -1.50 -5.10
C ASN A 172 0.76 -1.71 -4.84
N ILE A 173 1.44 -2.43 -5.74
CA ILE A 173 2.89 -2.69 -5.65
C ILE A 173 3.67 -1.37 -5.68
N LEU A 174 3.39 -0.50 -6.65
CA LEU A 174 4.11 0.76 -6.85
C LEU A 174 3.87 1.73 -5.69
N ASN A 175 2.64 1.89 -5.23
CA ASN A 175 2.31 2.75 -4.09
C ASN A 175 2.85 2.21 -2.75
N TRP A 176 2.99 0.87 -2.61
CA TRP A 176 3.58 0.28 -1.40
C TRP A 176 5.07 0.62 -1.28
N ALA A 177 5.77 0.79 -2.40
CA ALA A 177 7.21 1.08 -2.40
C ALA A 177 7.57 2.31 -1.55
N VAL A 178 6.74 3.36 -1.52
CA VAL A 178 7.01 4.57 -0.73
C VAL A 178 7.03 4.34 0.78
N LEU A 179 6.41 3.27 1.27
CA LEU A 179 6.31 3.00 2.72
C LEU A 179 7.57 2.34 3.30
N TRP A 180 8.28 1.53 2.51
CA TRP A 180 9.46 0.79 2.96
C TRP A 180 10.77 1.29 2.35
N PHE A 181 10.74 1.96 1.20
CA PHE A 181 11.96 2.43 0.52
C PHE A 181 12.77 3.40 1.40
N ARG A 182 14.08 3.16 1.47
CA ARG A 182 15.06 4.00 2.17
C ARG A 182 16.20 4.33 1.21
N ARG A 183 16.35 5.60 0.83
CA ARG A 183 17.36 6.06 -0.15
C ARG A 183 18.79 5.63 0.19
N GLU A 184 19.11 5.57 1.48
CA GLU A 184 20.46 5.28 1.98
C GLU A 184 20.78 3.78 2.02
N GLN A 185 19.76 2.92 2.01
CA GLN A 185 19.89 1.47 2.21
C GLN A 185 19.42 0.65 1.02
N GLU A 186 18.74 1.27 0.06
CA GLU A 186 18.08 0.58 -1.04
C GLU A 186 18.72 0.92 -2.40
N LEU A 187 18.37 0.11 -3.38
CA LEU A 187 18.77 0.35 -4.77
C LEU A 187 18.18 1.67 -5.29
N PRO A 188 18.83 2.35 -6.24
CA PRO A 188 18.26 3.47 -6.96
C PRO A 188 16.89 3.10 -7.56
N SER A 189 15.99 4.10 -7.72
CA SER A 189 14.63 3.90 -8.24
C SER A 189 14.59 3.14 -9.58
N ASP A 190 15.54 3.39 -10.47
CA ASP A 190 15.66 2.68 -11.76
C ASP A 190 15.96 1.20 -11.58
N ARG A 191 16.84 0.86 -10.65
CA ARG A 191 17.16 -0.53 -10.32
C ARG A 191 15.97 -1.22 -9.66
N LEU A 192 15.21 -0.50 -8.83
CA LEU A 192 13.99 -1.04 -8.24
C LEU A 192 12.92 -1.30 -9.32
N ALA A 193 12.73 -0.37 -10.25
CA ALA A 193 11.84 -0.55 -11.40
C ALA A 193 12.28 -1.75 -12.26
N TRP A 194 13.59 -1.90 -12.49
CA TRP A 194 14.17 -3.04 -13.20
C TRP A 194 13.87 -4.38 -12.50
N LEU A 195 13.87 -4.43 -11.17
CA LEU A 195 13.50 -5.64 -10.41
C LEU A 195 12.01 -5.91 -10.41
N PHE A 196 11.18 -4.88 -10.26
CA PHE A 196 9.73 -5.04 -10.14
C PHE A 196 9.05 -5.35 -11.46
N THR A 197 9.55 -4.80 -12.57
CA THR A 197 9.00 -5.02 -13.91
C THR A 197 8.93 -6.51 -14.28
N PRO A 198 10.02 -7.31 -14.19
CA PRO A 198 9.95 -8.72 -14.55
C PRO A 198 9.11 -9.56 -13.58
N ILE A 199 9.03 -9.19 -12.28
CA ILE A 199 8.14 -9.87 -11.34
C ILE A 199 6.68 -9.61 -11.75
N TYR A 200 6.34 -8.37 -12.06
CA TYR A 200 4.99 -8.04 -12.50
C TYR A 200 4.64 -8.68 -13.84
N LEU A 201 5.53 -8.60 -14.84
CA LEU A 201 5.24 -9.08 -16.20
C LEU A 201 5.32 -10.61 -16.32
N HIS A 202 6.29 -11.25 -15.67
CA HIS A 202 6.56 -12.68 -15.86
C HIS A 202 6.33 -13.52 -14.59
N GLY A 203 6.01 -12.88 -13.47
CA GLY A 203 5.79 -13.53 -12.19
C GLY A 203 7.06 -13.93 -11.46
N ALA A 204 6.87 -14.54 -10.29
CA ALA A 204 7.92 -15.00 -9.40
C ALA A 204 8.32 -16.46 -9.63
N ALA A 205 7.51 -17.28 -10.34
CA ALA A 205 7.82 -18.67 -10.59
C ALA A 205 9.04 -18.83 -11.53
N ALA A 206 9.91 -19.79 -11.23
CA ALA A 206 11.14 -20.08 -12.00
C ALA A 206 10.87 -20.64 -13.38
N PHE A 207 9.83 -21.45 -13.48
CA PHE A 207 9.30 -21.94 -14.75
C PHE A 207 7.99 -21.26 -15.01
N ARG A 208 7.71 -20.93 -16.30
CA ARG A 208 6.33 -20.76 -16.72
C ARG A 208 5.63 -22.07 -16.35
N ALA A 209 5.07 -22.12 -15.15
CA ALA A 209 4.27 -23.24 -14.76
C ALA A 209 3.04 -23.20 -15.66
N HIS A 210 3.13 -23.90 -16.81
CA HIS A 210 2.01 -24.22 -17.69
C HIS A 210 0.99 -25.11 -17.00
N THR A 211 1.11 -25.30 -15.69
CA THR A 211 0.00 -25.79 -14.91
C THR A 211 -1.10 -24.77 -15.07
N SER A 212 -2.13 -25.17 -15.77
CA SER A 212 -3.45 -24.60 -15.90
C SER A 212 -3.85 -23.84 -14.63
N LEU A 213 -3.26 -22.63 -14.45
CA LEU A 213 -3.71 -21.65 -13.48
C LEU A 213 -4.99 -21.10 -14.08
N VAL A 214 -6.08 -21.88 -13.99
CA VAL A 214 -7.40 -21.41 -14.36
C VAL A 214 -7.70 -20.24 -13.45
N PRO A 215 -7.86 -19.03 -13.99
CA PRO A 215 -8.31 -17.90 -13.20
C PRO A 215 -9.60 -18.33 -12.48
N PRO A 216 -9.81 -17.87 -11.23
CA PRO A 216 -11.08 -18.10 -10.58
C PRO A 216 -12.19 -17.62 -11.52
N ASP A 217 -13.29 -18.37 -11.57
CA ASP A 217 -14.47 -17.92 -12.32
C ASP A 217 -14.85 -16.52 -11.82
N LEU A 218 -14.55 -15.51 -12.65
CA LEU A 218 -14.79 -14.10 -12.37
C LEU A 218 -16.24 -13.71 -12.68
N THR A 219 -17.08 -14.66 -13.08
CA THR A 219 -18.52 -14.41 -13.23
C THR A 219 -19.10 -13.99 -11.89
N PRO A 220 -19.94 -12.94 -11.87
CA PRO A 220 -20.56 -12.49 -10.64
C PRO A 220 -21.43 -13.62 -10.07
N HIS A 221 -20.93 -14.31 -9.08
CA HIS A 221 -21.81 -15.17 -8.32
C HIS A 221 -22.80 -14.27 -7.58
N GLN A 222 -24.05 -14.28 -7.99
CA GLN A 222 -25.18 -13.62 -7.34
C GLN A 222 -25.47 -14.18 -5.93
N ARG A 223 -24.57 -14.91 -5.33
CA ARG A 223 -24.64 -15.21 -3.91
C ARG A 223 -24.31 -13.94 -3.16
N ARG A 224 -25.37 -13.26 -2.69
CA ARG A 224 -25.29 -12.32 -1.57
C ARG A 224 -24.39 -12.95 -0.52
N TYR A 225 -23.10 -12.63 -0.55
CA TYR A 225 -22.27 -12.70 0.62
C TYR A 225 -22.86 -11.64 1.56
N GLN A 226 -23.98 -12.02 2.20
CA GLN A 226 -24.45 -11.26 3.33
C GLN A 226 -23.24 -11.20 4.25
N SER A 227 -22.79 -10.01 4.50
CA SER A 227 -21.82 -9.74 5.55
C SER A 227 -22.42 -10.23 6.86
N LYS A 228 -22.25 -11.52 7.11
CA LYS A 228 -22.57 -12.14 8.39
C LYS A 228 -21.77 -11.50 9.52
N ALA A 229 -20.68 -10.80 9.16
CA ALA A 229 -19.84 -10.05 10.09
C ALA A 229 -20.56 -8.86 10.74
N LEU A 230 -21.60 -8.26 10.10
CA LEU A 230 -22.37 -7.16 10.71
C LEU A 230 -23.67 -7.64 11.37
N ARG A 231 -24.08 -8.91 11.19
CA ARG A 231 -25.37 -9.42 11.71
C ARG A 231 -25.28 -10.65 12.61
N SER A 232 -24.12 -11.20 12.86
CA SER A 232 -23.97 -12.24 13.89
C SER A 232 -22.94 -11.79 14.91
N ALA A 233 -23.32 -10.86 15.79
CA ALA A 233 -22.82 -10.92 17.14
C ALA A 233 -23.34 -12.27 17.68
N THR A 234 -22.53 -13.33 17.51
CA THR A 234 -22.76 -14.55 18.30
C THR A 234 -22.77 -14.14 19.76
N PRO A 235 -23.63 -14.69 20.62
CA PRO A 235 -23.73 -14.33 22.04
C PRO A 235 -22.41 -14.44 22.80
N GLU A 236 -21.36 -15.04 22.21
CA GLU A 236 -20.07 -15.35 22.81
C GLU A 236 -18.93 -14.35 22.51
N GLN A 237 -19.19 -13.26 21.75
CA GLN A 237 -18.11 -12.27 21.56
C GLN A 237 -17.87 -11.53 22.86
N SER A 238 -16.62 -11.59 23.35
CA SER A 238 -16.22 -10.88 24.56
C SER A 238 -16.47 -9.35 24.40
N THR A 239 -16.78 -8.68 25.48
CA THR A 239 -16.97 -7.21 25.48
C THR A 239 -15.77 -6.51 24.85
N MET A 240 -14.55 -7.02 25.08
CA MET A 240 -13.31 -6.51 24.49
C MET A 240 -13.33 -6.61 22.94
N GLN A 241 -13.72 -7.74 22.38
CA GLN A 241 -13.80 -7.89 20.90
C GLN A 241 -14.80 -6.92 20.26
N ARG A 242 -15.93 -6.68 20.92
CA ARG A 242 -16.91 -5.68 20.47
C ARG A 242 -16.33 -4.26 20.53
N MET A 243 -15.58 -3.95 21.60
CA MET A 243 -14.89 -2.65 21.75
C MET A 243 -13.83 -2.45 20.65
N LEU A 244 -12.98 -3.44 20.41
CA LEU A 244 -11.94 -3.35 19.38
C LEU A 244 -12.54 -3.14 17.98
N ARG A 245 -13.61 -3.87 17.63
CA ARG A 245 -14.31 -3.68 16.34
C ARG A 245 -14.93 -2.30 16.21
N SER A 246 -15.63 -1.82 17.26
CA SER A 246 -16.24 -0.49 17.26
C SER A 246 -15.20 0.62 17.19
N ALA A 247 -14.09 0.47 17.92
CA ALA A 247 -12.98 1.41 17.87
C ALA A 247 -12.31 1.41 16.48
N ALA A 248 -12.03 0.22 15.91
CA ALA A 248 -11.46 0.09 14.58
C ALA A 248 -12.33 0.74 13.50
N ALA A 249 -13.64 0.54 13.54
CA ALA A 249 -14.57 1.17 12.60
C ALA A 249 -14.57 2.71 12.69
N LEU A 250 -14.47 3.27 13.91
CA LEU A 250 -14.36 4.72 14.09
C LEU A 250 -12.98 5.25 13.70
N PHE A 251 -11.90 4.57 14.08
CA PHE A 251 -10.54 4.96 13.73
C PHE A 251 -10.30 4.89 12.22
N SER A 252 -10.78 3.85 11.56
CA SER A 252 -10.72 3.69 10.10
C SER A 252 -11.46 4.83 9.38
N LYS A 253 -12.63 5.23 9.89
CA LYS A 253 -13.48 6.23 9.25
C LYS A 253 -13.06 7.68 9.54
N LYS A 254 -12.76 8.01 10.80
CA LYS A 254 -12.51 9.37 11.27
C LYS A 254 -11.06 9.65 11.62
N GLY A 255 -10.23 8.62 11.76
CA GLY A 255 -8.89 8.69 12.31
C GLY A 255 -8.84 8.50 13.82
N TYR A 256 -7.69 8.02 14.30
CA TYR A 256 -7.44 7.84 15.73
C TYR A 256 -7.58 9.15 16.50
N SER A 257 -6.89 10.21 16.07
CA SER A 257 -6.86 11.50 16.79
C SER A 257 -8.25 12.14 16.94
N ALA A 258 -9.09 12.06 15.90
CA ALA A 258 -10.42 12.67 15.89
C ALA A 258 -11.51 11.82 16.59
N THR A 259 -11.19 10.60 17.02
CA THR A 259 -12.14 9.71 17.70
C THR A 259 -11.99 9.81 19.21
N SER A 260 -13.09 9.92 19.94
CA SER A 260 -13.14 9.95 21.39
C SER A 260 -13.67 8.64 21.99
N LEU A 261 -13.23 8.31 23.21
CA LEU A 261 -13.79 7.17 23.98
C LEU A 261 -15.30 7.30 24.21
N ARG A 262 -15.84 8.53 24.27
CA ARG A 262 -17.29 8.77 24.40
C ARG A 262 -18.06 8.30 23.17
N GLU A 263 -17.52 8.52 21.96
CA GLU A 263 -18.14 8.03 20.71
C GLU A 263 -18.11 6.50 20.64
N ILE A 264 -16.99 5.87 21.08
CA ILE A 264 -16.87 4.41 21.13
C ILE A 264 -17.90 3.83 22.11
N ALA A 265 -18.03 4.42 23.33
CA ALA A 265 -19.03 4.02 24.31
C ALA A 265 -20.46 4.17 23.78
N GLY A 266 -20.75 5.29 23.10
CA GLY A 266 -22.04 5.54 22.46
C GLY A 266 -22.41 4.49 21.40
N LEU A 267 -21.44 4.09 20.56
CA LEU A 267 -21.65 3.05 19.54
C LEU A 267 -21.94 1.67 20.17
N LEU A 268 -21.30 1.38 21.31
CA LEU A 268 -21.50 0.15 22.07
C LEU A 268 -22.75 0.18 22.96
N ARG A 269 -23.39 1.33 23.12
CA ARG A 269 -24.49 1.58 24.06
C ARG A 269 -24.15 1.24 25.50
N ILE A 270 -22.93 1.59 25.94
CA ILE A 270 -22.46 1.43 27.31
C ILE A 270 -22.03 2.78 27.89
N GLN A 271 -21.91 2.87 29.21
CA GLN A 271 -21.37 4.05 29.87
C GLN A 271 -19.87 4.15 29.65
N LYS A 272 -19.32 5.36 29.55
CA LYS A 272 -17.88 5.60 29.42
C LYS A 272 -17.07 4.92 30.54
N ALA A 273 -17.60 4.90 31.77
CA ALA A 273 -16.97 4.23 32.92
C ALA A 273 -16.76 2.73 32.67
N SER A 274 -17.67 2.08 31.97
CA SER A 274 -17.55 0.65 31.62
C SER A 274 -16.39 0.36 30.64
N LEU A 275 -15.99 1.34 29.83
CA LEU A 275 -14.79 1.20 28.98
C LEU A 275 -13.54 1.13 29.84
N TYR A 276 -13.41 1.99 30.83
CA TYR A 276 -12.23 2.06 31.70
C TYR A 276 -12.02 0.83 32.58
N TYR A 277 -13.05 -0.02 32.72
CA TYR A 277 -12.88 -1.33 33.35
C TYR A 277 -12.01 -2.29 32.52
N HIS A 278 -11.99 -2.09 31.19
CA HIS A 278 -11.31 -2.97 30.24
C HIS A 278 -10.03 -2.35 29.65
N ILE A 279 -9.89 -1.03 29.66
CA ILE A 279 -8.79 -0.29 29.04
C ILE A 279 -8.36 0.89 29.90
N ALA A 280 -7.07 1.19 29.95
CA ALA A 280 -6.56 2.38 30.62
C ALA A 280 -6.77 3.64 29.77
N GLY A 281 -6.82 3.52 28.46
CA GLY A 281 -6.99 4.67 27.55
C GLY A 281 -7.29 4.30 26.10
N LYS A 282 -7.44 5.35 25.27
CA LYS A 282 -7.69 5.20 23.84
C LYS A 282 -6.51 4.49 23.12
N GLU A 283 -5.29 4.73 23.58
CA GLU A 283 -4.10 4.12 23.03
C GLU A 283 -4.06 2.60 23.24
N ASP A 284 -4.63 2.08 24.34
CA ASP A 284 -4.73 0.63 24.56
C ASP A 284 -5.57 -0.03 23.45
N LEU A 285 -6.70 0.61 23.07
CA LEU A 285 -7.50 0.11 21.96
C LEU A 285 -6.71 0.10 20.65
N LEU A 286 -5.95 1.16 20.37
CA LEU A 286 -5.13 1.22 19.16
C LEU A 286 -4.04 0.13 19.18
N TYR A 287 -3.36 -0.05 20.31
CA TYR A 287 -2.35 -1.07 20.47
C TYR A 287 -2.92 -2.49 20.28
N GLU A 288 -4.04 -2.78 20.93
CA GLU A 288 -4.71 -4.08 20.79
C GLU A 288 -5.23 -4.34 19.38
N ILE A 289 -5.75 -3.32 18.68
CA ILE A 289 -6.14 -3.43 17.28
C ILE A 289 -4.93 -3.77 16.41
N CYS A 290 -3.84 -3.00 16.51
CA CYS A 290 -2.65 -3.19 15.68
C CYS A 290 -1.97 -4.54 15.97
N SER A 291 -1.70 -4.83 17.24
CA SER A 291 -1.04 -6.06 17.65
C SER A 291 -1.89 -7.30 17.39
N GLY A 292 -3.21 -7.19 17.64
CA GLY A 292 -4.18 -8.25 17.39
C GLY A 292 -4.32 -8.59 15.91
N SER A 293 -4.39 -7.58 15.04
CA SER A 293 -4.46 -7.73 13.59
C SER A 293 -3.23 -8.47 13.04
N LEU A 294 -2.02 -8.06 13.43
CA LEU A 294 -0.78 -8.71 12.98
C LEU A 294 -0.63 -10.14 13.50
N ARG A 295 -0.98 -10.39 14.77
CA ARG A 295 -0.99 -11.76 15.31
C ARG A 295 -2.02 -12.65 14.62
N GLN A 296 -3.17 -12.09 14.24
CA GLN A 296 -4.23 -12.85 13.57
C GLN A 296 -3.83 -13.25 12.15
N ILE A 297 -3.34 -12.30 11.34
CA ILE A 297 -2.83 -12.60 9.99
C ILE A 297 -1.75 -13.68 10.05
N ARG A 298 -0.79 -13.53 10.97
CA ARG A 298 0.28 -14.52 11.15
C ARG A 298 -0.27 -15.91 11.46
N ARG A 299 -1.17 -16.05 12.44
CA ARG A 299 -1.77 -17.35 12.80
C ARG A 299 -2.55 -17.98 11.65
N ASP A 300 -3.34 -17.18 10.92
CA ASP A 300 -4.14 -17.66 9.80
C ASP A 300 -3.24 -18.17 8.65
N VAL A 301 -2.15 -17.45 8.36
CA VAL A 301 -1.18 -17.86 7.35
C VAL A 301 -0.40 -19.09 7.80
N GLU A 302 0.13 -19.13 9.02
CA GLU A 302 0.82 -20.30 9.58
C GLU A 302 -0.06 -21.56 9.50
N ALA A 303 -1.32 -21.46 9.92
CA ALA A 303 -2.27 -22.58 9.85
C ALA A 303 -2.53 -23.04 8.40
N ALA A 304 -2.63 -22.08 7.45
CA ALA A 304 -2.90 -22.41 6.05
C ALA A 304 -1.74 -23.10 5.34
N ILE A 305 -0.48 -22.79 5.74
CA ILE A 305 0.72 -23.34 5.09
C ILE A 305 1.28 -24.59 5.80
N GLN A 306 0.85 -24.87 7.03
CA GLN A 306 1.45 -25.89 7.90
C GLN A 306 1.46 -27.31 7.30
N GLN A 307 0.40 -27.67 6.58
CA GLN A 307 0.23 -29.01 6.01
C GLN A 307 0.43 -29.04 4.48
N VAL A 308 0.92 -27.95 3.90
CA VAL A 308 1.16 -27.86 2.45
C VAL A 308 2.64 -28.15 2.18
N GLU A 309 2.94 -29.31 1.61
CA GLU A 309 4.32 -29.74 1.34
C GLU A 309 4.88 -29.09 0.08
N ASP A 310 4.08 -28.96 -0.99
CA ASP A 310 4.51 -28.39 -2.27
C ASP A 310 4.80 -26.87 -2.09
N PRO A 311 6.02 -26.40 -2.41
CA PRO A 311 6.41 -25.01 -2.15
C PRO A 311 5.63 -23.99 -2.96
N LEU A 312 5.14 -24.35 -4.17
CA LEU A 312 4.35 -23.46 -5.00
C LEU A 312 2.93 -23.30 -4.44
N GLU A 313 2.31 -24.43 -4.05
CA GLU A 313 0.99 -24.43 -3.40
C GLU A 313 1.04 -23.76 -2.02
N ARG A 314 2.17 -23.91 -1.30
CA ARG A 314 2.43 -23.22 -0.04
C ARG A 314 2.44 -21.70 -0.22
N THR A 315 3.08 -21.21 -1.29
CA THR A 315 3.06 -19.79 -1.65
C THR A 315 1.64 -19.33 -2.00
N ARG A 316 0.87 -20.13 -2.74
CA ARG A 316 -0.55 -19.81 -3.04
C ARG A 316 -1.42 -19.78 -1.78
N ALA A 317 -1.23 -20.75 -0.88
CA ALA A 317 -1.95 -20.80 0.39
C ALA A 317 -1.66 -19.59 1.26
N LEU A 318 -0.39 -19.13 1.31
CA LEU A 318 0.02 -17.90 1.99
C LEU A 318 -0.75 -16.69 1.44
N VAL A 319 -0.74 -16.47 0.12
CA VAL A 319 -1.43 -15.32 -0.51
C VAL A 319 -2.91 -15.33 -0.20
N ARG A 320 -3.56 -16.49 -0.35
CA ARG A 320 -5.00 -16.65 -0.08
C ARG A 320 -5.32 -16.37 1.38
N ALA A 321 -4.60 -16.99 2.33
CA ALA A 321 -4.84 -16.83 3.75
C ALA A 321 -4.61 -15.38 4.22
N HIS A 322 -3.59 -14.69 3.68
CA HIS A 322 -3.34 -13.28 3.94
C HIS A 322 -4.55 -12.43 3.55
N ILE A 323 -5.04 -12.57 2.32
CA ILE A 323 -6.19 -11.81 1.82
C ILE A 323 -7.46 -12.11 2.61
N GLU A 324 -7.74 -13.38 2.89
CA GLU A 324 -8.93 -13.79 3.65
C GLU A 324 -8.89 -13.24 5.08
N SER A 325 -7.74 -13.32 5.75
CA SER A 325 -7.55 -12.79 7.11
C SER A 325 -7.71 -11.27 7.14
N MET A 326 -7.03 -10.57 6.25
CA MET A 326 -7.08 -9.11 6.15
C MET A 326 -8.50 -8.60 5.87
N LEU A 327 -9.21 -9.20 4.91
CA LEU A 327 -10.55 -8.74 4.51
C LEU A 327 -11.66 -9.17 5.46
N ARG A 328 -11.41 -10.15 6.34
CA ARG A 328 -12.32 -10.53 7.43
C ARG A 328 -12.48 -9.41 8.45
N ASP A 329 -11.39 -8.71 8.78
CA ASP A 329 -11.33 -7.62 9.74
C ASP A 329 -10.70 -6.36 9.12
N GLN A 330 -11.25 -5.94 7.95
CA GLN A 330 -10.74 -4.87 7.09
C GLN A 330 -10.46 -3.56 7.86
N ASP A 331 -11.36 -3.15 8.77
CA ASP A 331 -11.17 -1.93 9.57
C ASP A 331 -9.96 -2.02 10.49
N GLN A 332 -9.71 -3.17 11.13
CA GLN A 332 -8.55 -3.35 12.00
C GLN A 332 -7.25 -3.31 11.19
N HIS A 333 -7.24 -3.93 10.02
CA HIS A 333 -6.09 -3.90 9.12
C HIS A 333 -5.81 -2.48 8.60
N THR A 334 -6.85 -1.76 8.17
CA THR A 334 -6.74 -0.35 7.75
C THR A 334 -6.14 0.51 8.85
N VAL A 335 -6.64 0.37 10.09
CA VAL A 335 -6.12 1.10 11.26
C VAL A 335 -4.65 0.74 11.53
N THR A 336 -4.30 -0.54 11.44
CA THR A 336 -2.91 -0.99 11.63
C THR A 336 -1.97 -0.31 10.62
N LEU A 337 -2.35 -0.22 9.36
CA LEU A 337 -1.51 0.41 8.33
C LEU A 337 -1.44 1.94 8.44
N SER A 338 -2.52 2.60 8.88
CA SER A 338 -2.61 4.06 8.86
C SER A 338 -2.32 4.74 10.19
N GLU A 339 -2.61 4.09 11.33
CA GLU A 339 -2.61 4.73 12.65
C GLU A 339 -1.54 4.24 13.62
N MET A 340 -0.81 3.16 13.32
CA MET A 340 0.19 2.61 14.25
C MET A 340 1.23 3.64 14.74
N ARG A 341 1.51 4.66 13.92
CA ARG A 341 2.45 5.75 14.28
C ARG A 341 1.92 6.69 15.37
N SER A 342 0.63 6.59 15.71
CA SER A 342 0.02 7.33 16.83
C SER A 342 0.22 6.65 18.17
N LEU A 343 0.87 5.48 18.21
CA LEU A 343 1.29 4.79 19.44
C LEU A 343 2.52 5.46 20.05
N SER A 344 2.68 5.33 21.37
CA SER A 344 3.93 5.65 22.07
C SER A 344 5.10 4.84 21.49
N GLU A 345 6.32 5.33 21.68
CA GLU A 345 7.53 4.72 21.15
C GLU A 345 7.68 3.24 21.56
N GLU A 346 7.40 2.94 22.84
CA GLU A 346 7.46 1.57 23.35
C GLU A 346 6.47 0.64 22.63
N ARG A 347 5.20 1.05 22.53
CA ARG A 347 4.15 0.25 21.89
C ARG A 347 4.34 0.15 20.38
N LEU A 348 4.80 1.22 19.75
CA LEU A 348 5.16 1.23 18.34
C LEU A 348 6.26 0.21 18.04
N THR A 349 7.29 0.16 18.87
CA THR A 349 8.39 -0.82 18.74
C THR A 349 7.87 -2.25 18.84
N GLN A 350 6.95 -2.54 19.76
CA GLN A 350 6.32 -3.86 19.87
C GLN A 350 5.50 -4.22 18.64
N VAL A 351 4.72 -3.28 18.11
CA VAL A 351 3.92 -3.50 16.89
C VAL A 351 4.82 -3.70 15.66
N ILE A 352 5.90 -2.92 15.54
CA ILE A 352 6.91 -3.10 14.49
C ILE A 352 7.53 -4.50 14.57
N SER A 353 7.90 -4.98 15.77
CA SER A 353 8.45 -6.34 15.93
C SER A 353 7.49 -7.43 15.47
N LEU A 354 6.18 -7.27 15.73
CA LEU A 354 5.16 -8.21 15.24
C LEU A 354 5.03 -8.18 13.71
N ARG A 355 5.10 -7.00 13.10
CA ARG A 355 5.11 -6.83 11.66
C ARG A 355 6.33 -7.48 11.03
N ASP A 356 7.51 -7.19 11.56
CA ASP A 356 8.78 -7.72 11.06
C ASP A 356 8.80 -9.25 11.16
N ALA A 357 8.31 -9.82 12.27
CA ALA A 357 8.15 -11.27 12.43
C ALA A 357 7.19 -11.90 11.43
N TYR A 358 6.16 -11.16 10.99
CA TYR A 358 5.27 -11.61 9.91
C TYR A 358 5.95 -11.51 8.53
N GLU A 359 6.69 -10.43 8.27
CA GLU A 359 7.46 -10.27 7.03
C GLU A 359 8.53 -11.37 6.90
N ASP A 360 9.16 -11.77 8.01
CA ASP A 360 10.13 -12.89 8.05
C ASP A 360 9.46 -14.23 7.75
N LEU A 361 8.24 -14.46 8.23
CA LEU A 361 7.45 -15.66 7.85
C LEU A 361 7.22 -15.69 6.33
N VAL A 362 6.75 -14.58 5.75
CA VAL A 362 6.54 -14.47 4.30
C VAL A 362 7.83 -14.74 3.54
N ARG A 363 8.93 -14.11 3.98
CA ARG A 363 10.26 -14.30 3.36
C ARG A 363 10.70 -15.75 3.43
N SER A 364 10.58 -16.40 4.58
CA SER A 364 10.95 -17.82 4.78
C SER A 364 10.18 -18.76 3.82
N VAL A 365 8.90 -18.54 3.60
CA VAL A 365 8.11 -19.33 2.63
C VAL A 365 8.65 -19.15 1.21
N LEU A 366 8.95 -17.91 0.82
CA LEU A 366 9.51 -17.62 -0.50
C LEU A 366 10.94 -18.13 -0.67
N GLU A 367 11.78 -18.10 0.37
CA GLU A 367 13.13 -18.69 0.39
C GLU A 367 13.09 -20.20 0.19
N GLN A 368 12.17 -20.90 0.87
CA GLN A 368 11.97 -22.34 0.68
C GLN A 368 11.55 -22.65 -0.76
N ALA A 369 10.62 -21.86 -1.31
CA ALA A 369 10.17 -22.02 -2.69
C ALA A 369 11.28 -21.69 -3.71
N GLN A 370 12.13 -20.70 -3.43
CA GLN A 370 13.29 -20.36 -4.24
C GLN A 370 14.36 -21.45 -4.15
N GLY A 371 14.66 -21.97 -2.95
CA GLY A 371 15.59 -23.08 -2.73
C GLY A 371 15.13 -24.38 -3.40
N ALA A 372 13.84 -24.63 -3.50
CA ALA A 372 13.26 -25.76 -4.24
C ALA A 372 13.26 -25.53 -5.77
N GLY A 373 13.74 -24.40 -6.27
CA GLY A 373 13.79 -24.07 -7.69
C GLY A 373 12.42 -23.72 -8.32
N VAL A 374 11.36 -23.57 -7.54
CA VAL A 374 10.02 -23.22 -8.06
C VAL A 374 9.80 -21.72 -8.16
N LEU A 375 10.60 -20.90 -7.49
CA LEU A 375 10.66 -19.45 -7.71
C LEU A 375 11.99 -19.08 -8.37
N ARG A 376 11.96 -18.01 -9.15
CA ARG A 376 13.12 -17.46 -9.86
C ARG A 376 14.24 -17.07 -8.89
N GLN A 377 15.50 -17.37 -9.26
CA GLN A 377 16.69 -17.15 -8.42
C GLN A 377 17.46 -15.87 -8.77
N ASP A 378 17.12 -15.24 -9.89
CA ASP A 378 17.78 -14.02 -10.38
C ASP A 378 17.31 -12.74 -9.64
N ILE A 379 16.24 -12.85 -8.82
CA ILE A 379 15.75 -11.76 -7.98
C ILE A 379 15.90 -12.15 -6.51
N PRO A 380 16.59 -11.32 -5.70
CA PRO A 380 16.69 -11.59 -4.27
C PRO A 380 15.30 -11.70 -3.61
N VAL A 381 15.14 -12.68 -2.73
CA VAL A 381 13.85 -12.97 -2.05
C VAL A 381 13.26 -11.78 -1.33
N LYS A 382 14.10 -10.87 -0.82
CA LYS A 382 13.67 -9.58 -0.24
C LYS A 382 12.73 -8.82 -1.19
N TYR A 383 13.07 -8.70 -2.47
CA TYR A 383 12.26 -7.96 -3.43
C TYR A 383 11.03 -8.75 -3.90
N LEU A 384 11.10 -10.08 -3.92
CA LEU A 384 9.91 -10.92 -4.12
C LEU A 384 8.90 -10.74 -2.99
N SER A 385 9.36 -10.73 -1.73
CA SER A 385 8.48 -10.53 -0.56
C SER A 385 7.89 -9.12 -0.52
N LEU A 386 8.68 -8.08 -0.81
CA LEU A 386 8.21 -6.70 -0.88
C LEU A 386 7.18 -6.49 -2.01
N HIS A 387 7.41 -7.13 -3.16
CA HIS A 387 6.47 -7.11 -4.28
C HIS A 387 5.15 -7.80 -3.91
N LEU A 388 5.22 -9.00 -3.32
CA LEU A 388 4.05 -9.73 -2.86
C LEU A 388 3.25 -8.93 -1.83
N LEU A 389 3.90 -8.49 -0.75
CA LEU A 389 3.26 -7.71 0.31
C LEU A 389 2.68 -6.39 -0.22
N GLY A 390 3.37 -5.74 -1.17
CA GLY A 390 2.84 -4.55 -1.84
C GLY A 390 1.53 -4.84 -2.56
N MET A 391 1.47 -5.95 -3.26
CA MET A 391 0.27 -6.34 -4.01
C MET A 391 -0.92 -6.65 -3.09
N VAL A 392 -0.68 -7.34 -1.95
CA VAL A 392 -1.77 -7.84 -1.09
C VAL A 392 -2.21 -6.85 0.00
N ASN A 393 -1.29 -6.06 0.60
CA ASN A 393 -1.59 -5.18 1.73
C ASN A 393 -2.52 -4.00 1.42
N ARG A 394 -2.73 -3.67 0.15
CA ARG A 394 -3.57 -2.53 -0.26
C ARG A 394 -4.90 -2.93 -0.89
N VAL A 395 -5.27 -4.20 -0.78
CA VAL A 395 -6.54 -4.71 -1.31
C VAL A 395 -7.74 -4.08 -0.60
N GLU A 396 -7.58 -3.74 0.69
CA GLU A 396 -8.62 -3.09 1.50
C GLU A 396 -9.11 -1.76 0.90
N VAL A 397 -8.28 -1.05 0.14
CA VAL A 397 -8.62 0.25 -0.47
C VAL A 397 -9.72 0.12 -1.52
N TRP A 398 -9.68 -0.94 -2.31
CA TRP A 398 -10.61 -1.14 -3.42
C TRP A 398 -11.61 -2.28 -3.21
N TYR A 399 -11.35 -3.18 -2.27
CA TYR A 399 -12.31 -4.25 -1.95
C TYR A 399 -13.62 -3.68 -1.42
N ARG A 400 -14.71 -4.29 -1.85
CA ARG A 400 -16.06 -4.01 -1.33
C ARG A 400 -16.73 -5.32 -0.99
N PRO A 401 -17.31 -5.48 0.23
CA PRO A 401 -17.97 -6.73 0.66
C PRO A 401 -19.08 -7.20 -0.28
N ASN A 402 -19.74 -6.25 -0.97
CA ASN A 402 -20.77 -6.55 -1.97
C ASN A 402 -20.24 -6.46 -3.41
N GLY A 403 -18.91 -6.52 -3.58
CA GLY A 403 -18.26 -6.49 -4.89
C GLY A 403 -18.39 -7.80 -5.65
N VAL A 404 -17.83 -7.83 -6.86
CA VAL A 404 -17.89 -8.99 -7.77
C VAL A 404 -17.11 -10.19 -7.22
N LEU A 405 -15.95 -9.95 -6.57
CA LEU A 405 -15.05 -11.00 -6.11
C LEU A 405 -15.13 -11.20 -4.59
N THR A 406 -15.10 -12.47 -4.19
CA THR A 406 -14.91 -12.88 -2.79
C THR A 406 -13.44 -12.73 -2.38
N PRO A 407 -13.13 -12.68 -1.06
CA PRO A 407 -11.75 -12.69 -0.58
C PRO A 407 -10.93 -13.88 -1.14
N THR A 408 -11.49 -15.07 -1.18
CA THR A 408 -10.85 -16.27 -1.74
C THR A 408 -10.52 -16.10 -3.22
N GLN A 409 -11.45 -15.57 -4.02
CA GLN A 409 -11.22 -15.29 -5.45
C GLN A 409 -10.13 -14.23 -5.66
N ILE A 410 -10.10 -13.19 -4.82
CA ILE A 410 -9.03 -12.18 -4.85
C ILE A 410 -7.68 -12.80 -4.50
N GLY A 411 -7.63 -13.64 -3.47
CA GLY A 411 -6.41 -14.36 -3.09
C GLY A 411 -5.89 -15.25 -4.21
N HIS A 412 -6.75 -16.01 -4.88
CA HIS A 412 -6.40 -16.79 -6.06
C HIS A 412 -5.88 -15.92 -7.20
N LEU A 413 -6.60 -14.85 -7.53
CA LEU A 413 -6.26 -13.94 -8.61
C LEU A 413 -4.88 -13.29 -8.41
N LEU A 414 -4.63 -12.75 -7.22
CA LEU A 414 -3.35 -12.13 -6.89
C LEU A 414 -2.22 -13.16 -6.80
N GLY A 415 -2.51 -14.38 -6.35
CA GLY A 415 -1.57 -15.50 -6.40
C GLY A 415 -1.14 -15.85 -7.84
N ILE A 416 -2.08 -15.85 -8.78
CA ILE A 416 -1.78 -16.04 -10.21
C ILE A 416 -0.94 -14.88 -10.76
N ILE A 417 -1.32 -13.63 -10.48
CA ILE A 417 -0.55 -12.45 -10.94
C ILE A 417 0.87 -12.49 -10.38
N PHE A 418 1.02 -12.82 -9.10
CA PHE A 418 2.35 -12.92 -8.49
C PHE A 418 3.20 -14.02 -9.12
N LEU A 419 2.64 -15.22 -9.29
CA LEU A 419 3.42 -16.37 -9.76
C LEU A 419 3.64 -16.39 -11.27
N SER A 420 2.65 -15.95 -12.06
CA SER A 420 2.70 -16.05 -13.53
C SER A 420 2.83 -14.71 -14.25
N GLY A 421 2.68 -13.61 -13.53
CA GLY A 421 2.77 -12.26 -14.08
C GLY A 421 1.60 -11.85 -14.95
N ALA A 422 1.74 -10.67 -15.57
CA ALA A 422 0.74 -10.01 -16.41
C ALA A 422 0.97 -10.22 -17.92
N ALA A 423 2.19 -10.56 -18.36
CA ALA A 423 2.48 -10.78 -19.77
C ALA A 423 1.74 -12.02 -20.32
N ALA A 424 1.31 -11.95 -21.55
CA ALA A 424 0.79 -13.11 -22.27
C ALA A 424 1.88 -14.19 -22.33
N THR A 425 1.52 -15.44 -22.09
CA THR A 425 2.38 -16.56 -22.43
C THR A 425 2.49 -16.58 -23.94
N ALA A 426 3.74 -16.65 -24.48
CA ALA A 426 3.88 -16.97 -25.88
C ALA A 426 3.13 -18.29 -26.13
N VAL A 427 2.17 -18.27 -27.00
CA VAL A 427 1.56 -19.49 -27.54
C VAL A 427 2.69 -20.08 -28.39
N ASP A 428 3.26 -21.21 -27.98
CA ASP A 428 4.19 -22.01 -28.78
C ASP A 428 3.44 -22.53 -30.02
#